data_519d76edd29915254983c0eba419ee9f
#
_entry.id   519d76edd29915254983c0eba419ee9f
#
_cell.length_a   1.000
_cell.length_b   1.000
_cell.length_c   1.000
_cell.angle_alpha   90.00
_cell.angle_beta   90.00
_cell.angle_gamma   90.00
#
_symmetry.space_group_name_H-M   'P 1'
#
loop_
_entity.id
_entity.type
_entity.pdbx_description
1 polymer ?
#
loop_
_entity_poly.entity_id
_entity_poly.type
_entity_poly.pdbx_seq_one_letter_code
_entity_poly.pdbx_strand_id
1 'polypeptide(L)'
;TLADGKIAFVLATTGELDEFLPKDKHGNPDKNHYQQFNADYLSKILNAYKRKQNVVIDKAFKVLPEPKGEMTPQQIRQFEIQRQWRNRYIFLCYKYTGKLILGLTDDMFLYEWLQKCGLADDVQVKEDDRKEAFARYMQRVARGMINQYTAFQVRRKGTESQEIDFTAFEVARKKEIIKAFDRMISEEMQVDNYMKF
;
A
#
# COMPACT_ATOMS: atom_id res chain seq x y z
N THR A 1 9.50 1.87 14.31
CA THR A 1 10.02 0.50 14.51
C THR A 1 11.24 0.50 15.44
N LEU A 2 11.70 -0.67 15.92
CA LEU A 2 12.93 -0.80 16.71
C LEU A 2 14.16 -0.37 15.88
N ALA A 3 14.14 -0.61 14.57
CA ALA A 3 15.18 -0.17 13.65
C ALA A 3 15.28 1.36 13.59
N ASP A 4 14.14 2.06 13.48
CA ASP A 4 14.11 3.52 13.49
C ASP A 4 14.68 4.10 14.79
N GLY A 5 14.38 3.46 15.92
CA GLY A 5 14.93 3.85 17.21
C GLY A 5 16.46 3.75 17.26
N LYS A 6 17.03 2.68 16.73
CA LYS A 6 18.50 2.52 16.64
C LYS A 6 19.14 3.56 15.74
N ILE A 7 18.55 3.81 14.56
CA ILE A 7 19.04 4.83 13.62
C ILE A 7 18.96 6.22 14.26
N ALA A 8 17.83 6.56 14.86
CA ALA A 8 17.66 7.86 15.53
C ALA A 8 18.70 8.08 16.61
N PHE A 9 19.02 7.04 17.39
CA PHE A 9 20.04 7.12 18.44
C PHE A 9 21.44 7.35 17.88
N VAL A 10 21.83 6.61 16.83
CA VAL A 10 23.11 6.81 16.15
C VAL A 10 23.23 8.23 15.61
N LEU A 11 22.19 8.73 14.93
CA LEU A 11 22.19 10.10 14.37
C LEU A 11 22.24 11.19 15.48
N ALA A 12 21.68 10.91 16.65
CA ALA A 12 21.77 11.82 17.80
C ALA A 12 23.20 11.85 18.37
N THR A 13 23.86 10.70 18.46
CA THR A 13 25.25 10.59 18.98
C THR A 13 26.27 11.17 18.01
N THR A 14 26.04 11.10 16.69
CA THR A 14 26.91 11.71 15.67
C THR A 14 26.68 13.22 15.49
N GLY A 15 25.66 13.79 16.13
CA GLY A 15 25.31 15.20 16.01
C GLY A 15 24.45 15.54 14.78
N GLU A 16 24.06 14.55 13.99
CA GLU A 16 23.25 14.78 12.80
C GLU A 16 21.79 15.19 13.09
N LEU A 17 21.33 15.10 14.34
CA LEU A 17 20.02 15.57 14.78
C LEU A 17 20.08 16.91 15.52
N ASP A 18 21.23 17.53 15.64
CA ASP A 18 21.41 18.75 16.46
C ASP A 18 20.53 19.92 16.03
N GLU A 19 20.30 20.08 14.73
CA GLU A 19 19.39 21.12 14.19
C GLU A 19 17.91 20.86 14.53
N PHE A 20 17.55 19.63 14.81
CA PHE A 20 16.16 19.18 15.00
C PHE A 20 15.83 18.96 16.47
N LEU A 21 16.84 18.92 17.35
CA LEU A 21 16.66 18.80 18.79
C LEU A 21 16.09 20.09 19.37
N PRO A 22 15.32 20.03 20.50
CA PRO A 22 14.98 21.20 21.28
C PRO A 22 16.26 21.94 21.68
N LYS A 23 16.17 23.27 21.80
CA LYS A 23 17.29 24.10 22.27
C LYS A 23 17.21 24.31 23.76
N ASP A 24 18.34 24.28 24.41
CA ASP A 24 18.48 24.66 25.83
C ASP A 24 18.37 26.19 26.04
N LYS A 25 18.50 26.63 27.29
CA LYS A 25 18.45 28.07 27.67
C LYS A 25 19.56 28.91 27.01
N HIS A 26 20.61 28.27 26.52
CA HIS A 26 21.75 28.89 25.86
C HIS A 26 21.71 28.80 24.35
N GLY A 27 20.63 28.23 23.79
CA GLY A 27 20.46 28.05 22.35
C GLY A 27 21.17 26.82 21.75
N ASN A 28 21.79 25.99 22.57
CA ASN A 28 22.45 24.74 22.13
C ASN A 28 21.44 23.58 22.05
N PRO A 29 21.71 22.56 21.21
CA PRO A 29 20.88 21.37 21.17
C PRO A 29 20.78 20.71 22.56
N ASP A 30 19.56 20.47 23.04
CA ASP A 30 19.36 19.83 24.35
C ASP A 30 19.67 18.32 24.25
N LYS A 31 20.92 17.99 24.54
CA LYS A 31 21.43 16.61 24.61
C LYS A 31 21.43 16.05 26.03
N ASN A 32 20.87 16.79 27.00
CA ASN A 32 20.91 16.38 28.39
C ASN A 32 20.00 15.17 28.61
N HIS A 33 20.62 14.06 28.94
CA HIS A 33 19.95 12.83 29.39
C HIS A 33 20.08 12.58 30.89
N TYR A 34 20.63 13.57 31.66
CA TYR A 34 20.83 13.49 33.11
C TYR A 34 21.42 12.16 33.58
N GLN A 35 22.36 11.62 32.82
CA GLN A 35 23.02 10.31 33.05
C GLN A 35 22.05 9.11 33.14
N GLN A 36 20.79 9.29 32.82
CA GLN A 36 19.79 8.24 32.80
C GLN A 36 19.05 8.23 31.43
N PHE A 37 18.97 7.05 30.85
CA PHE A 37 18.17 6.82 29.67
C PHE A 37 16.69 6.83 30.07
N ASN A 38 16.02 7.94 29.88
CA ASN A 38 14.61 8.11 30.23
C ASN A 38 13.71 8.31 29.01
N ALA A 39 12.40 8.16 29.22
CA ALA A 39 11.40 8.26 28.18
C ALA A 39 11.36 9.64 27.52
N ASP A 40 11.66 10.72 28.27
CA ASP A 40 11.68 12.09 27.74
C ASP A 40 12.83 12.29 26.75
N TYR A 41 14.03 11.83 27.09
CA TYR A 41 15.19 11.86 26.19
C TYR A 41 14.94 11.07 24.90
N LEU A 42 14.39 9.85 25.04
CA LEU A 42 14.02 9.03 23.87
C LEU A 42 12.98 9.74 22.99
N SER A 43 11.98 10.36 23.60
CA SER A 43 10.96 11.12 22.89
C SER A 43 11.54 12.32 22.11
N LYS A 44 12.49 13.05 22.71
CA LYS A 44 13.20 14.15 22.05
C LYS A 44 13.95 13.68 20.80
N ILE A 45 14.72 12.59 20.92
CA ILE A 45 15.47 12.00 19.80
C ILE A 45 14.54 11.53 18.69
N LEU A 46 13.49 10.78 19.01
CA LEU A 46 12.55 10.25 18.02
C LEU A 46 11.80 11.38 17.30
N ASN A 47 11.44 12.45 18.00
CA ASN A 47 10.79 13.61 17.37
C ASN A 47 11.77 14.39 16.47
N ALA A 48 13.02 14.55 16.88
CA ALA A 48 14.07 15.16 16.05
C ALA A 48 14.31 14.33 14.78
N TYR A 49 14.39 12.99 14.90
CA TYR A 49 14.52 12.08 13.78
C TYR A 49 13.35 12.18 12.79
N LYS A 50 12.11 12.21 13.28
CA LYS A 50 10.92 12.41 12.43
C LYS A 50 10.97 13.75 11.68
N ARG A 51 11.39 14.83 12.34
CA ARG A 51 11.54 16.14 11.69
C ARG A 51 12.60 16.08 10.58
N LYS A 52 13.76 15.44 10.81
CA LYS A 52 14.79 15.22 9.79
C LYS A 52 14.24 14.40 8.62
N GLN A 53 13.53 13.31 8.90
CA GLN A 53 12.89 12.50 7.85
C GLN A 53 11.92 13.31 6.99
N ASN A 54 11.05 14.14 7.61
CA ASN A 54 10.12 14.97 6.88
C ASN A 54 10.85 15.97 5.96
N VAL A 55 11.93 16.61 6.43
CA VAL A 55 12.74 17.50 5.58
C VAL A 55 13.36 16.78 4.40
N VAL A 56 13.85 15.55 4.61
CA VAL A 56 14.40 14.71 3.51
C VAL A 56 13.31 14.32 2.52
N ILE A 57 12.14 13.93 3.01
CA ILE A 57 10.98 13.59 2.20
C ILE A 57 10.52 14.81 1.40
N ASP A 58 10.37 15.99 2.03
CA ASP A 58 9.96 17.23 1.36
C ASP A 58 10.98 17.65 0.29
N LYS A 59 12.28 17.50 0.56
CA LYS A 59 13.33 17.74 -0.45
C LYS A 59 13.23 16.74 -1.61
N ALA A 60 13.00 15.45 -1.32
CA ALA A 60 12.82 14.43 -2.35
C ALA A 60 11.59 14.71 -3.21
N PHE A 61 10.46 15.11 -2.60
CA PHE A 61 9.25 15.50 -3.35
C PHE A 61 9.43 16.75 -4.19
N LYS A 62 10.26 17.74 -3.75
CA LYS A 62 10.59 18.93 -4.54
C LYS A 62 11.50 18.63 -5.73
N VAL A 63 12.29 17.55 -5.66
CA VAL A 63 13.16 17.09 -6.77
C VAL A 63 12.40 16.17 -7.72
N LEU A 64 11.29 15.56 -7.27
CA LEU A 64 10.42 14.82 -8.17
C LEU A 64 9.84 15.83 -9.19
N PRO A 65 9.99 15.56 -10.50
CA PRO A 65 9.37 16.42 -11.50
C PRO A 65 7.87 16.50 -11.17
N GLU A 66 7.34 17.73 -11.24
CA GLU A 66 5.88 17.92 -11.14
C GLU A 66 5.19 16.90 -12.03
N PRO A 67 4.04 16.32 -11.59
CA PRO A 67 3.32 15.36 -12.41
C PRO A 67 3.16 16.00 -13.79
N LYS A 68 3.86 15.44 -14.77
CA LYS A 68 3.84 15.94 -16.15
C LYS A 68 2.37 16.06 -16.53
N GLY A 69 2.03 17.22 -17.10
CA GLY A 69 0.67 17.49 -17.56
C GLY A 69 0.06 16.33 -18.34
N GLU A 70 -1.18 16.45 -18.75
CA GLU A 70 -1.97 15.41 -19.42
C GLU A 70 -1.12 14.55 -20.36
N MET A 71 -1.20 13.24 -20.19
CA MET A 71 -0.45 12.28 -21.01
C MET A 71 -0.74 12.51 -22.48
N THR A 72 0.29 12.54 -23.30
CA THR A 72 0.08 12.64 -24.76
C THR A 72 -0.69 11.43 -25.27
N PRO A 73 -1.43 11.57 -26.38
CA PRO A 73 -2.16 10.43 -26.98
C PRO A 73 -1.26 9.22 -27.25
N GLN A 74 -0.01 9.45 -27.59
CA GLN A 74 0.97 8.40 -27.83
C GLN A 74 1.36 7.68 -26.52
N GLN A 75 1.52 8.42 -25.42
CA GLN A 75 1.80 7.84 -24.10
C GLN A 75 0.60 7.04 -23.58
N ILE A 76 -0.62 7.54 -23.77
CA ILE A 76 -1.85 6.81 -23.43
C ILE A 76 -1.91 5.48 -24.16
N ARG A 77 -1.67 5.50 -25.49
CA ARG A 77 -1.67 4.27 -26.30
C ARG A 77 -0.60 3.27 -25.85
N GLN A 78 0.62 3.74 -25.56
CA GLN A 78 1.67 2.86 -25.03
C GLN A 78 1.29 2.26 -23.68
N PHE A 79 0.69 3.04 -22.80
CA PHE A 79 0.22 2.57 -21.50
C PHE A 79 -0.89 1.50 -21.65
N GLU A 80 -1.82 1.71 -22.58
CA GLU A 80 -2.87 0.74 -22.88
C GLU A 80 -2.30 -0.59 -23.41
N ILE A 81 -1.33 -0.54 -24.32
CA ILE A 81 -0.64 -1.72 -24.83
C ILE A 81 0.05 -2.48 -23.68
N GLN A 82 0.82 -1.77 -22.84
CA GLN A 82 1.49 -2.39 -21.70
C GLN A 82 0.50 -3.04 -20.74
N ARG A 83 -0.65 -2.39 -20.49
CA ARG A 83 -1.72 -2.91 -19.65
C ARG A 83 -2.32 -4.20 -20.20
N GLN A 84 -2.56 -4.26 -21.50
CA GLN A 84 -3.08 -5.46 -22.16
C GLN A 84 -2.08 -6.62 -22.06
N TRP A 85 -0.79 -6.37 -22.32
CA TRP A 85 0.26 -7.36 -22.13
C TRP A 85 0.32 -7.85 -20.68
N ARG A 86 0.16 -6.95 -19.72
CA ARG A 86 0.12 -7.31 -18.30
C ARG A 86 -1.08 -8.19 -17.97
N ASN A 87 -2.27 -7.86 -18.45
CA ASN A 87 -3.48 -8.65 -18.27
C ASN A 87 -3.32 -10.07 -18.85
N ARG A 88 -2.77 -10.17 -20.08
CA ARG A 88 -2.44 -11.45 -20.70
C ARG A 88 -1.48 -12.27 -19.85
N TYR A 89 -0.42 -11.64 -19.38
CA TYR A 89 0.58 -12.32 -18.54
C TYR A 89 -0.07 -12.86 -17.26
N ILE A 90 -0.89 -12.07 -16.57
CA ILE A 90 -1.59 -12.48 -15.34
C ILE A 90 -2.51 -13.67 -15.63
N PHE A 91 -3.29 -13.62 -16.71
CA PHE A 91 -4.14 -14.73 -17.13
C PHE A 91 -3.35 -16.00 -17.41
N LEU A 92 -2.26 -15.92 -18.16
CA LEU A 92 -1.42 -17.07 -18.46
C LEU A 92 -0.78 -17.65 -17.19
N CYS A 93 -0.28 -16.80 -16.30
CA CYS A 93 0.20 -17.26 -14.99
C CYS A 93 -0.88 -18.01 -14.22
N TYR A 94 -2.10 -17.47 -14.17
CA TYR A 94 -3.22 -18.15 -13.52
C TYR A 94 -3.56 -19.49 -14.20
N LYS A 95 -3.67 -19.51 -15.52
CA LYS A 95 -3.96 -20.73 -16.31
C LYS A 95 -2.98 -21.86 -16.04
N TYR A 96 -1.69 -21.57 -15.93
CA TYR A 96 -0.65 -22.59 -15.76
C TYR A 96 -0.34 -22.92 -14.30
N THR A 97 -0.58 -22.01 -13.36
CA THR A 97 -0.20 -22.20 -11.95
C THR A 97 -1.38 -22.34 -11.00
N GLY A 98 -2.59 -22.00 -11.44
CA GLY A 98 -3.77 -21.89 -10.58
C GLY A 98 -3.69 -20.74 -9.56
N LYS A 99 -2.68 -19.86 -9.66
CA LYS A 99 -2.45 -18.78 -8.70
C LYS A 99 -2.61 -17.42 -9.34
N LEU A 100 -3.48 -16.60 -8.79
CA LEU A 100 -3.64 -15.20 -9.20
C LEU A 100 -2.51 -14.36 -8.59
N ILE A 101 -1.58 -13.89 -9.43
CA ILE A 101 -0.43 -13.07 -9.04
C ILE A 101 -0.70 -11.63 -9.49
N LEU A 102 -1.01 -10.75 -8.53
CA LEU A 102 -1.35 -9.35 -8.77
C LEU A 102 -0.31 -8.42 -8.14
N GLY A 103 0.06 -7.35 -8.85
CA GLY A 103 0.74 -6.19 -8.28
C GLY A 103 -0.26 -5.26 -7.57
N LEU A 104 0.23 -4.12 -7.07
CA LEU A 104 -0.53 -3.20 -6.21
C LEU A 104 -1.84 -2.68 -6.83
N THR A 105 -1.87 -2.46 -8.14
CA THR A 105 -3.03 -1.90 -8.86
C THR A 105 -3.58 -2.82 -9.94
N ASP A 106 -2.96 -3.98 -10.15
CA ASP A 106 -3.33 -4.91 -11.22
C ASP A 106 -4.78 -5.37 -11.11
N ASP A 107 -5.27 -5.59 -9.91
CA ASP A 107 -6.64 -6.07 -9.67
C ASP A 107 -7.71 -5.10 -10.16
N MET A 108 -7.51 -3.79 -10.00
CA MET A 108 -8.44 -2.78 -10.48
C MET A 108 -8.48 -2.75 -12.00
N PHE A 109 -7.33 -2.61 -12.64
CA PHE A 109 -7.25 -2.51 -14.11
C PHE A 109 -7.65 -3.81 -14.82
N LEU A 110 -7.29 -4.95 -14.24
CA LEU A 110 -7.67 -6.25 -14.76
C LEU A 110 -9.18 -6.48 -14.69
N TYR A 111 -9.79 -6.12 -13.55
CA TYR A 111 -11.22 -6.24 -13.37
C TYR A 111 -11.99 -5.32 -14.32
N GLU A 112 -11.60 -4.05 -14.47
CA GLU A 112 -12.20 -3.13 -15.43
C GLU A 112 -12.10 -3.66 -16.88
N TRP A 113 -10.98 -4.29 -17.23
CA TRP A 113 -10.82 -4.89 -18.56
C TRP A 113 -11.78 -6.08 -18.74
N LEU A 114 -11.89 -6.96 -17.73
CA LEU A 114 -12.81 -8.10 -17.77
C LEU A 114 -14.28 -7.65 -17.87
N GLN A 115 -14.67 -6.59 -17.17
CA GLN A 115 -16.00 -6.00 -17.29
C GLN A 115 -16.26 -5.45 -18.70
N LYS A 116 -15.33 -4.69 -19.26
CA LYS A 116 -15.43 -4.18 -20.64
C LYS A 116 -15.54 -5.28 -21.69
N CYS A 117 -14.99 -6.45 -21.41
CA CYS A 117 -15.10 -7.65 -22.24
C CYS A 117 -16.38 -8.45 -21.99
N GLY A 118 -17.22 -8.08 -21.02
CA GLY A 118 -18.40 -8.85 -20.61
C GLY A 118 -18.09 -10.16 -19.92
N LEU A 119 -16.90 -10.28 -19.34
CA LEU A 119 -16.41 -11.51 -18.69
C LEU A 119 -16.55 -11.48 -17.16
N ALA A 120 -16.69 -10.30 -16.56
CA ALA A 120 -16.89 -10.12 -15.13
C ALA A 120 -18.16 -9.30 -14.86
N ASP A 121 -18.90 -9.72 -13.84
CA ASP A 121 -20.10 -9.03 -13.34
C ASP A 121 -19.70 -7.89 -12.38
N ASP A 122 -20.67 -7.04 -12.02
CA ASP A 122 -20.48 -6.02 -11.00
C ASP A 122 -20.22 -6.64 -9.64
N VAL A 123 -19.20 -6.11 -8.95
CA VAL A 123 -18.83 -6.61 -7.63
C VAL A 123 -19.91 -6.32 -6.61
N GLN A 124 -20.41 -7.38 -6.00
CA GLN A 124 -21.28 -7.31 -4.82
C GLN A 124 -20.52 -7.88 -3.61
N VAL A 125 -20.25 -7.03 -2.64
CA VAL A 125 -19.58 -7.43 -1.40
C VAL A 125 -20.56 -8.26 -0.55
N LYS A 126 -20.20 -9.51 -0.30
CA LYS A 126 -20.95 -10.45 0.54
C LYS A 126 -20.41 -10.46 1.97
N GLU A 127 -21.18 -10.99 2.90
CA GLU A 127 -20.75 -11.11 4.31
C GLU A 127 -19.46 -11.94 4.47
N ASP A 128 -19.29 -12.97 3.65
CA ASP A 128 -18.06 -13.78 3.68
C ASP A 128 -16.82 -13.00 3.17
N ASP A 129 -17.01 -12.04 2.26
CA ASP A 129 -15.92 -11.16 1.83
C ASP A 129 -15.50 -10.21 2.96
N ARG A 130 -16.46 -9.70 3.73
CA ARG A 130 -16.20 -8.89 4.93
C ARG A 130 -15.49 -9.67 6.02
N LYS A 131 -15.86 -10.92 6.27
CA LYS A 131 -15.19 -11.81 7.21
C LYS A 131 -13.75 -12.09 6.79
N GLU A 132 -13.54 -12.39 5.51
CA GLU A 132 -12.20 -12.61 4.97
C GLU A 132 -11.35 -11.33 5.05
N ALA A 133 -11.91 -10.18 4.69
CA ALA A 133 -11.25 -8.88 4.79
C ALA A 133 -10.85 -8.55 6.24
N PHE A 134 -11.74 -8.82 7.18
CA PHE A 134 -11.47 -8.65 8.61
C PHE A 134 -10.32 -9.55 9.08
N ALA A 135 -10.32 -10.82 8.68
CA ALA A 135 -9.24 -11.75 9.00
C ALA A 135 -7.89 -11.28 8.44
N ARG A 136 -7.84 -10.82 7.18
CA ARG A 136 -6.65 -10.24 6.54
C ARG A 136 -6.18 -8.97 7.26
N TYR A 137 -7.11 -8.10 7.65
CA TYR A 137 -6.80 -6.90 8.43
C TYR A 137 -6.16 -7.26 9.76
N MET A 138 -6.72 -8.22 10.49
CA MET A 138 -6.19 -8.69 11.77
C MET A 138 -4.80 -9.32 11.65
N GLN A 139 -4.50 -10.01 10.56
CA GLN A 139 -3.14 -10.49 10.28
C GLN A 139 -2.14 -9.33 10.10
N ARG A 140 -2.54 -8.23 9.42
CA ARG A 140 -1.70 -7.03 9.28
C ARG A 140 -1.47 -6.33 10.62
N VAL A 141 -2.50 -6.31 11.49
CA VAL A 141 -2.35 -5.82 12.87
C VAL A 141 -1.34 -6.67 13.65
N ALA A 142 -1.44 -8.00 13.58
CA ALA A 142 -0.52 -8.91 14.26
C ALA A 142 0.93 -8.76 13.79
N ARG A 143 1.14 -8.36 12.52
CA ARG A 143 2.46 -8.06 11.96
C ARG A 143 2.98 -6.65 12.28
N GLY A 144 2.25 -5.87 13.08
CA GLY A 144 2.62 -4.49 13.43
C GLY A 144 2.52 -3.49 12.28
N MET A 145 1.81 -3.83 11.19
CA MET A 145 1.66 -2.97 10.02
C MET A 145 0.59 -1.88 10.19
N ILE A 146 -0.20 -1.97 11.24
CA ILE A 146 -1.34 -1.09 11.50
C ILE A 146 -1.23 -0.52 12.90
N ASN A 147 -1.53 0.78 13.05
CA ASN A 147 -1.53 1.48 14.32
C ASN A 147 -2.53 0.82 15.29
N GLN A 148 -2.13 0.65 16.55
CA GLN A 148 -2.93 0.01 17.60
C GLN A 148 -4.27 0.72 17.85
N TYR A 149 -4.31 2.05 17.76
CA TYR A 149 -5.55 2.81 17.92
C TYR A 149 -6.57 2.46 16.81
N THR A 150 -6.14 2.48 15.56
CA THR A 150 -6.99 2.10 14.42
C THR A 150 -7.42 0.63 14.53
N ALA A 151 -6.50 -0.25 14.95
CA ALA A 151 -6.79 -1.66 15.18
C ALA A 151 -7.87 -1.86 16.27
N PHE A 152 -7.82 -1.07 17.33
CA PHE A 152 -8.83 -1.10 18.40
C PHE A 152 -10.21 -0.68 17.87
N GLN A 153 -10.30 0.39 17.08
CA GLN A 153 -11.55 0.87 16.49
C GLN A 153 -12.18 -0.19 15.58
N VAL A 154 -11.36 -0.82 14.73
CA VAL A 154 -11.83 -1.88 13.83
C VAL A 154 -12.27 -3.12 14.62
N ARG A 155 -11.54 -3.53 15.65
CA ARG A 155 -11.96 -4.66 16.52
C ARG A 155 -13.33 -4.41 17.17
N ARG A 156 -13.60 -3.16 17.58
CA ARG A 156 -14.87 -2.79 18.21
C ARG A 156 -16.04 -2.83 17.24
N LYS A 157 -15.84 -2.41 15.98
CA LYS A 157 -16.87 -2.36 14.94
C LYS A 157 -17.00 -3.69 14.16
N GLY A 158 -15.98 -4.54 14.23
CA GLY A 158 -15.96 -5.81 13.52
C GLY A 158 -15.97 -5.64 12.00
N THR A 159 -16.74 -6.47 11.32
CA THR A 159 -16.90 -6.49 9.86
C THR A 159 -17.64 -5.27 9.30
N GLU A 160 -18.29 -4.47 10.15
CA GLU A 160 -19.04 -3.26 9.76
C GLU A 160 -18.17 -2.00 9.75
N SER A 161 -16.87 -2.13 9.98
CA SER A 161 -15.94 -1.01 9.94
C SER A 161 -15.69 -0.55 8.51
N GLN A 162 -15.68 0.76 8.27
CA GLN A 162 -15.36 1.34 6.95
C GLN A 162 -13.97 0.93 6.45
N GLU A 163 -13.01 0.72 7.35
CA GLU A 163 -11.68 0.23 7.01
C GLU A 163 -11.72 -1.19 6.42
N ILE A 164 -12.78 -1.96 6.76
CA ILE A 164 -13.00 -3.30 6.23
C ILE A 164 -13.71 -3.25 4.88
N ASP A 165 -14.57 -2.26 4.62
CA ASP A 165 -15.31 -2.14 3.37
C ASP A 165 -14.40 -2.12 2.14
N PHE A 166 -13.34 -1.31 2.18
CA PHE A 166 -12.38 -1.23 1.06
C PHE A 166 -11.70 -2.58 0.81
N THR A 167 -11.23 -3.22 1.88
CA THR A 167 -10.56 -4.53 1.77
C THR A 167 -11.55 -5.63 1.33
N ALA A 168 -12.81 -5.55 1.78
CA ALA A 168 -13.86 -6.49 1.37
C ALA A 168 -14.19 -6.34 -0.13
N PHE A 169 -14.20 -5.11 -0.63
CA PHE A 169 -14.37 -4.84 -2.05
C PHE A 169 -13.19 -5.40 -2.89
N GLU A 170 -11.95 -5.27 -2.40
CA GLU A 170 -10.79 -5.91 -3.04
C GLU A 170 -10.89 -7.44 -3.04
N VAL A 171 -11.36 -8.03 -1.94
CA VAL A 171 -11.56 -9.49 -1.84
C VAL A 171 -12.61 -9.94 -2.85
N ALA A 172 -13.77 -9.29 -2.88
CA ALA A 172 -14.85 -9.62 -3.79
C ALA A 172 -14.42 -9.47 -5.27
N ARG A 173 -13.71 -8.39 -5.60
CA ARG A 173 -13.17 -8.16 -6.94
C ARG A 173 -12.19 -9.25 -7.38
N LYS A 174 -11.30 -9.71 -6.49
CA LYS A 174 -10.39 -10.82 -6.79
C LYS A 174 -11.13 -12.12 -7.04
N LYS A 175 -12.21 -12.38 -6.32
CA LYS A 175 -13.07 -13.56 -6.56
C LYS A 175 -13.74 -13.49 -7.93
N GLU A 176 -14.24 -12.33 -8.35
CA GLU A 176 -14.82 -12.15 -9.69
C GLU A 176 -13.77 -12.31 -10.80
N ILE A 177 -12.53 -11.83 -10.61
CA ILE A 177 -11.43 -12.07 -11.55
C ILE A 177 -11.16 -13.58 -11.69
N ILE A 178 -11.08 -14.30 -10.57
CA ILE A 178 -10.87 -15.76 -10.57
C ILE A 178 -12.00 -16.47 -11.32
N LYS A 179 -13.25 -16.14 -11.00
CA LYS A 179 -14.44 -16.69 -11.68
C LYS A 179 -14.41 -16.43 -13.19
N ALA A 180 -14.05 -15.22 -13.61
CA ALA A 180 -13.91 -14.88 -15.03
C ALA A 180 -12.81 -15.72 -15.70
N PHE A 181 -11.66 -15.89 -15.05
CA PHE A 181 -10.56 -16.71 -15.58
C PHE A 181 -10.90 -18.18 -15.65
N ASP A 182 -11.55 -18.73 -14.63
CA ASP A 182 -12.03 -20.13 -14.64
C ASP A 182 -13.01 -20.35 -15.78
N ARG A 183 -13.92 -19.41 -16.02
CA ARG A 183 -14.83 -19.44 -17.17
C ARG A 183 -14.06 -19.42 -18.50
N MET A 184 -13.11 -18.49 -18.65
CA MET A 184 -12.28 -18.41 -19.86
C MET A 184 -11.51 -19.71 -20.13
N ILE A 185 -11.03 -20.39 -19.10
CA ILE A 185 -10.31 -21.65 -19.20
C ILE A 185 -11.27 -22.78 -19.57
N SER A 186 -12.43 -22.88 -18.91
CA SER A 186 -13.41 -23.94 -19.14
C SER A 186 -14.07 -23.86 -20.53
N GLU A 187 -14.24 -22.63 -21.05
CA GLU A 187 -14.81 -22.38 -22.39
C GLU A 187 -13.71 -22.30 -23.48
N GLU A 188 -12.46 -22.64 -23.15
CA GLU A 188 -11.29 -22.60 -24.05
C GLU A 188 -11.10 -21.25 -24.77
N MET A 189 -11.51 -20.17 -24.13
CA MET A 189 -11.45 -18.83 -24.71
C MET A 189 -9.99 -18.39 -24.94
N GLN A 190 -9.73 -17.85 -26.12
CA GLN A 190 -8.42 -17.27 -26.41
C GLN A 190 -8.39 -15.82 -25.92
N VAL A 191 -7.50 -15.53 -24.97
CA VAL A 191 -7.35 -14.19 -24.39
C VAL A 191 -7.05 -13.13 -25.45
N ASP A 192 -6.37 -13.50 -26.51
CA ASP A 192 -5.99 -12.62 -27.62
C ASP A 192 -7.21 -12.04 -28.38
N ASN A 193 -8.36 -12.72 -28.36
CA ASN A 193 -9.61 -12.23 -28.96
C ASN A 193 -10.20 -11.03 -28.23
N TYR A 194 -9.77 -10.80 -26.98
CA TYR A 194 -10.23 -9.69 -26.14
C TYR A 194 -9.21 -8.55 -26.05
N MET A 195 -8.06 -8.69 -26.72
CA MET A 195 -7.03 -7.66 -26.79
C MET A 195 -7.22 -6.83 -28.07
N LYS A 196 -7.55 -5.56 -27.88
CA LYS A 196 -7.63 -4.58 -28.98
C LYS A 196 -6.30 -3.83 -29.02
N PHE A 197 -5.50 -4.09 -30.03
CA PHE A 197 -4.27 -3.33 -30.32
C PHE A 197 -4.55 -2.11 -31.16
#